data_4efdbd48eb87171170ceab291c034601
#
_entry.id   4efdbd48eb87171170ceab291c034601
#
_cell.length_a   1.000
_cell.length_b   1.000
_cell.length_c   1.000
_cell.angle_alpha   90.00
_cell.angle_beta   90.00
_cell.angle_gamma   90.00
#
_symmetry.space_group_name_H-M   'P 1'
#
loop_
_entity.id
_entity.type
_entity.pdbx_description
1 polymer ?
#
loop_
_entity_poly.entity_id
_entity_poly.type
_entity_poly.pdbx_seq_one_letter_code
_entity_poly.pdbx_strand_id
1 'polypeptide(L)'
;MDAKPIGLVKGPAETQHEFRFVTPDKTRLKSGEFVYYFLNSRKVICRVTKRSPLRLYPDVFLSKPEIPPEKIVRALGINAKEFELFEVKACIMGYYDENLGFVNPRIPPKPGQPVFLAEGETIQEVLMKRKVGEIGSIHVGYLLNRDEDVPVVLDTALVTSEHMCILASTGSGKSYLAGVIAEELLKPYNCAALLILDPHSEYATLKEVEGLKEFAGDGYKPYVRVFDKDEIKVRLSELEYDELINLLPDLTDKMEALLKKAYDSLTGTKFTSDELVAKVAEVSGDPKDVTVKALTWRIRRYVQSVEVIDDYVHMELKDLLKPGQASILQLSELSDIEQQILASVLLNRILNARINAEKGLMGERLEYPVFIIIEEAHRFASRDAKSYNVLKTILAEGRKFGVGVCLISQRPSKIDSDILSQCMTQIIMRIVNPADQENIKSSVESIGRELIEELPGLTKGQALVAGVAINSPVLVRVRERLTSHGGMSKNAPEEWQKWLSLNREEKPAGVGVGIKQKQKRLFWDE
;
A
#
# COMPACT_ATOMS: atom_id res chain seq x y z
N MET A 1 16.22 -11.12 -35.56
CA MET A 1 17.61 -11.47 -35.15
C MET A 1 17.50 -12.70 -34.27
N ASP A 2 18.23 -13.78 -34.59
CA ASP A 2 18.22 -14.97 -33.73
C ASP A 2 18.82 -14.63 -32.39
N ALA A 3 17.99 -14.71 -31.35
CA ALA A 3 18.44 -14.40 -29.99
C ALA A 3 19.56 -15.38 -29.59
N LYS A 4 20.71 -14.86 -29.15
CA LYS A 4 21.82 -15.70 -28.71
C LYS A 4 21.49 -16.33 -27.37
N PRO A 5 21.63 -17.67 -27.21
CA PRO A 5 21.41 -18.32 -25.93
C PRO A 5 22.38 -17.81 -24.87
N ILE A 6 21.89 -17.61 -23.64
CA ILE A 6 22.65 -17.13 -22.51
C ILE A 6 23.21 -18.28 -21.66
N GLY A 7 22.68 -19.49 -21.82
CA GLY A 7 23.12 -20.70 -21.13
C GLY A 7 22.41 -21.94 -21.63
N LEU A 8 22.78 -23.09 -21.05
CA LEU A 8 22.18 -24.38 -21.32
C LEU A 8 21.64 -25.01 -20.04
N VAL A 9 20.47 -25.65 -20.16
CA VAL A 9 19.82 -26.35 -19.05
C VAL A 9 20.70 -27.49 -18.55
N LYS A 10 20.96 -27.54 -17.26
CA LYS A 10 21.67 -28.65 -16.59
C LYS A 10 20.71 -29.78 -16.25
N GLY A 11 19.50 -29.46 -15.81
CA GLY A 11 18.47 -30.40 -15.44
C GLY A 11 17.40 -29.79 -14.53
N PRO A 12 16.44 -30.61 -14.05
CA PRO A 12 15.44 -30.15 -13.09
C PRO A 12 16.09 -29.70 -11.78
N ALA A 13 15.42 -28.82 -11.05
CA ALA A 13 15.78 -28.46 -9.68
C ALA A 13 15.03 -29.36 -8.67
N GLU A 14 14.83 -28.86 -7.46
CA GLU A 14 14.19 -29.60 -6.35
C GLU A 14 12.69 -29.81 -6.57
N THR A 15 12.07 -28.90 -7.31
CA THR A 15 10.63 -28.94 -7.61
C THR A 15 10.39 -29.05 -9.13
N GLN A 16 9.18 -29.49 -9.53
CA GLN A 16 8.79 -29.59 -10.94
C GLN A 16 8.63 -28.22 -11.62
N HIS A 17 8.57 -27.16 -10.85
CA HIS A 17 8.41 -25.78 -11.34
C HIS A 17 9.72 -25.05 -11.50
N GLU A 18 10.84 -25.72 -11.25
CA GLU A 18 12.16 -25.12 -11.25
C GLU A 18 13.14 -25.94 -12.07
N PHE A 19 14.09 -25.27 -12.67
CA PHE A 19 15.21 -25.91 -13.34
C PHE A 19 16.50 -25.17 -13.08
N ARG A 20 17.62 -25.82 -13.39
CA ARG A 20 18.96 -25.25 -13.30
C ARG A 20 19.59 -25.19 -14.67
N PHE A 21 20.28 -24.09 -14.93
CA PHE A 21 21.08 -23.94 -16.15
C PHE A 21 22.44 -23.34 -15.81
N VAL A 22 23.39 -23.55 -16.71
CA VAL A 22 24.76 -23.04 -16.56
C VAL A 22 24.98 -21.91 -17.57
N THR A 23 25.63 -20.85 -17.10
CA THR A 23 25.87 -19.65 -17.90
C THR A 23 27.26 -19.08 -17.64
N PRO A 24 27.97 -18.57 -18.66
CA PRO A 24 29.16 -17.74 -18.50
C PRO A 24 28.84 -16.25 -18.25
N ASP A 25 27.58 -15.85 -18.27
CA ASP A 25 27.18 -14.46 -18.10
C ASP A 25 27.45 -13.96 -16.70
N LYS A 26 28.19 -12.85 -16.57
CA LYS A 26 28.65 -12.31 -15.29
C LYS A 26 27.75 -11.23 -14.71
N THR A 27 26.96 -10.56 -15.53
CA THR A 27 26.34 -9.28 -15.17
C THR A 27 24.84 -9.21 -15.31
N ARG A 28 24.26 -9.83 -16.36
CA ARG A 28 22.84 -9.65 -16.72
C ARG A 28 21.88 -10.50 -15.90
N LEU A 29 22.32 -11.72 -15.49
CA LEU A 29 21.46 -12.65 -14.73
C LEU A 29 21.54 -12.37 -13.23
N LYS A 30 20.76 -11.41 -12.76
CA LYS A 30 20.56 -11.11 -11.33
C LYS A 30 19.37 -11.92 -10.80
N SER A 31 19.22 -12.08 -9.48
CA SER A 31 17.98 -12.58 -8.88
C SER A 31 16.81 -11.68 -9.28
N GLY A 32 15.67 -12.27 -9.61
CA GLY A 32 14.51 -11.54 -10.13
C GLY A 32 14.54 -11.23 -11.63
N GLU A 33 15.61 -11.57 -12.36
CA GLU A 33 15.69 -11.40 -13.82
C GLU A 33 14.87 -12.46 -14.55
N PHE A 34 14.50 -12.19 -15.82
CA PHE A 34 13.65 -13.06 -16.63
C PHE A 34 14.41 -13.69 -17.79
N VAL A 35 14.22 -14.99 -17.92
CA VAL A 35 14.74 -15.80 -19.01
C VAL A 35 13.61 -16.61 -19.64
N TYR A 36 13.82 -17.15 -20.84
CA TYR A 36 12.85 -18.04 -21.44
C TYR A 36 13.51 -19.26 -22.10
N TYR A 37 12.73 -20.31 -22.25
CA TYR A 37 13.03 -21.44 -23.10
C TYR A 37 11.86 -21.71 -24.05
N PHE A 38 12.08 -22.47 -25.10
CA PHE A 38 11.02 -22.85 -26.03
C PHE A 38 10.36 -24.16 -25.64
N LEU A 39 9.03 -24.16 -25.58
CA LEU A 39 8.20 -25.36 -25.48
C LEU A 39 7.21 -25.35 -26.65
N ASN A 40 7.35 -26.30 -27.60
CA ASN A 40 6.51 -26.37 -28.81
C ASN A 40 6.37 -24.99 -29.51
N SER A 41 7.50 -24.33 -29.76
CA SER A 41 7.61 -23.00 -30.38
C SER A 41 7.08 -21.82 -29.55
N ARG A 42 6.57 -22.04 -28.35
CA ARG A 42 6.14 -20.97 -27.41
C ARG A 42 7.28 -20.60 -26.49
N LYS A 43 7.44 -19.29 -26.23
CA LYS A 43 8.40 -18.76 -25.25
C LYS A 43 7.80 -18.92 -23.84
N VAL A 44 8.36 -19.81 -23.02
CA VAL A 44 7.97 -19.98 -21.61
C VAL A 44 8.87 -19.09 -20.76
N ILE A 45 8.29 -18.08 -20.14
CA ILE A 45 9.01 -17.14 -19.27
C ILE A 45 9.29 -17.78 -17.91
N CYS A 46 10.51 -17.55 -17.42
CA CYS A 46 10.99 -18.04 -16.15
C CYS A 46 11.70 -16.91 -15.40
N ARG A 47 11.57 -16.89 -14.09
CA ARG A 47 12.26 -15.93 -13.23
C ARG A 47 13.48 -16.58 -12.59
N VAL A 48 14.61 -15.91 -12.65
CA VAL A 48 15.84 -16.30 -11.94
C VAL A 48 15.61 -16.12 -10.43
N THR A 49 15.77 -17.20 -9.66
CA THR A 49 15.57 -17.18 -8.21
C THR A 49 16.91 -17.17 -7.46
N LYS A 50 17.91 -17.87 -7.97
CA LYS A 50 19.23 -17.93 -7.33
C LYS A 50 20.34 -18.04 -8.36
N ARG A 51 21.44 -17.38 -8.09
CA ARG A 51 22.67 -17.50 -8.87
C ARG A 51 23.81 -17.88 -7.93
N SER A 52 24.55 -18.92 -8.28
CA SER A 52 25.69 -19.40 -7.49
C SER A 52 26.89 -19.61 -8.40
N PRO A 53 28.09 -19.16 -8.04
CA PRO A 53 29.28 -19.48 -8.80
C PRO A 53 29.52 -20.99 -8.75
N LEU A 54 29.83 -21.58 -9.90
CA LEU A 54 30.32 -22.95 -9.92
C LEU A 54 31.73 -22.95 -9.35
N ARG A 55 31.97 -23.76 -8.34
CA ARG A 55 33.28 -23.87 -7.69
C ARG A 55 34.26 -24.50 -8.70
N LEU A 56 35.20 -23.71 -9.16
CA LEU A 56 36.28 -24.15 -10.04
C LEU A 56 37.53 -24.56 -9.27
N TYR A 57 37.63 -24.11 -8.01
CA TYR A 57 38.82 -24.32 -7.20
C TYR A 57 38.49 -25.19 -5.97
N PRO A 58 39.32 -26.19 -5.65
CA PRO A 58 39.26 -26.85 -4.37
C PRO A 58 39.45 -25.88 -3.21
N ASP A 59 38.69 -26.05 -2.13
CA ASP A 59 38.73 -25.17 -0.95
C ASP A 59 40.16 -25.00 -0.38
N VAL A 60 41.03 -25.99 -0.52
CA VAL A 60 42.44 -25.94 -0.12
C VAL A 60 43.21 -24.81 -0.83
N PHE A 61 42.90 -24.50 -2.09
CA PHE A 61 43.55 -23.42 -2.78
C PHE A 61 42.99 -22.06 -2.36
N LEU A 62 41.69 -21.98 -2.03
CA LEU A 62 41.04 -20.78 -1.54
C LEU A 62 41.47 -20.41 -0.12
N SER A 63 41.98 -21.36 0.64
CA SER A 63 42.50 -21.13 2.00
C SER A 63 43.89 -20.51 2.05
N LYS A 64 44.56 -20.34 0.91
CA LYS A 64 45.90 -19.74 0.78
C LYS A 64 45.85 -18.38 0.08
N PRO A 65 45.60 -17.29 0.81
CA PRO A 65 45.42 -15.95 0.20
C PRO A 65 46.69 -15.43 -0.48
N GLU A 66 47.82 -16.00 -0.17
CA GLU A 66 49.16 -15.62 -0.73
C GLU A 66 49.31 -16.01 -2.20
N ILE A 67 48.52 -16.96 -2.70
CA ILE A 67 48.58 -17.41 -4.09
C ILE A 67 47.31 -16.99 -4.81
N PRO A 68 47.34 -15.95 -5.68
CA PRO A 68 46.18 -15.56 -6.44
C PRO A 68 45.62 -16.75 -7.25
N PRO A 69 44.32 -17.08 -7.17
CA PRO A 69 43.71 -18.18 -7.90
C PRO A 69 44.03 -18.19 -9.40
N GLU A 70 44.15 -17.02 -9.99
CA GLU A 70 44.52 -16.86 -11.41
C GLU A 70 45.89 -17.44 -11.79
N LYS A 71 46.85 -17.43 -10.86
CA LYS A 71 48.19 -18.04 -11.09
C LYS A 71 48.11 -19.56 -11.11
N ILE A 72 47.22 -20.13 -10.29
CA ILE A 72 47.04 -21.60 -10.23
C ILE A 72 46.37 -22.07 -11.54
N VAL A 73 45.34 -21.37 -11.97
CA VAL A 73 44.62 -21.70 -13.22
C VAL A 73 45.53 -21.60 -14.44
N ARG A 74 46.37 -20.56 -14.52
CA ARG A 74 47.40 -20.46 -15.57
C ARG A 74 48.41 -21.62 -15.51
N ALA A 75 48.83 -22.02 -14.33
CA ALA A 75 49.76 -23.13 -14.17
C ALA A 75 49.16 -24.48 -14.62
N LEU A 76 47.84 -24.62 -14.54
CA LEU A 76 47.07 -25.76 -15.02
C LEU A 76 46.73 -25.67 -16.53
N GLY A 77 47.22 -24.64 -17.24
CA GLY A 77 46.92 -24.45 -18.64
C GLY A 77 45.50 -23.98 -18.95
N ILE A 78 44.75 -23.55 -17.95
CA ILE A 78 43.35 -23.15 -18.05
C ILE A 78 43.27 -21.65 -18.20
N ASN A 79 42.46 -21.15 -19.14
CA ASN A 79 42.21 -19.73 -19.27
C ASN A 79 41.14 -19.28 -18.24
N ALA A 80 41.55 -18.55 -17.21
CA ALA A 80 40.68 -18.13 -16.11
C ALA A 80 39.40 -17.39 -16.58
N LYS A 81 39.47 -16.67 -17.69
CA LYS A 81 38.32 -15.93 -18.25
C LYS A 81 37.24 -16.85 -18.87
N GLU A 82 37.58 -18.05 -19.27
CA GLU A 82 36.67 -19.02 -19.89
C GLU A 82 35.98 -19.93 -18.85
N PHE A 83 36.42 -19.92 -17.60
CA PHE A 83 35.98 -20.85 -16.56
C PHE A 83 35.17 -20.23 -15.42
N GLU A 84 34.87 -18.94 -15.46
CA GLU A 84 33.90 -18.38 -14.54
C GLU A 84 32.48 -18.72 -15.01
N LEU A 85 31.97 -19.81 -14.51
CA LEU A 85 30.62 -20.28 -14.78
C LEU A 85 29.73 -20.10 -13.56
N PHE A 86 28.47 -19.86 -13.82
CA PHE A 86 27.44 -19.73 -12.80
C PHE A 86 26.35 -20.78 -13.02
N GLU A 87 25.93 -21.43 -11.95
CA GLU A 87 24.69 -22.18 -11.90
C GLU A 87 23.57 -21.23 -11.52
N VAL A 88 22.55 -21.19 -12.34
CA VAL A 88 21.37 -20.34 -12.14
C VAL A 88 20.17 -21.24 -11.94
N LYS A 89 19.42 -21.02 -10.86
CA LYS A 89 18.13 -21.64 -10.58
C LYS A 89 17.05 -20.69 -11.11
N ALA A 90 16.10 -21.20 -11.88
CA ALA A 90 14.99 -20.44 -12.42
C ALA A 90 13.65 -21.13 -12.15
N CYS A 91 12.63 -20.35 -11.79
CA CYS A 91 11.26 -20.78 -11.57
C CYS A 91 10.47 -20.56 -12.86
N ILE A 92 9.73 -21.57 -13.30
CA ILE A 92 8.87 -21.53 -14.47
C ILE A 92 7.62 -20.73 -14.12
N MET A 93 7.38 -19.64 -14.84
CA MET A 93 6.19 -18.82 -14.68
C MET A 93 5.12 -19.24 -15.68
N GLY A 94 5.37 -19.13 -16.95
CA GLY A 94 4.41 -19.51 -17.99
C GLY A 94 4.56 -18.73 -19.28
N TYR A 95 3.52 -18.79 -20.09
CA TYR A 95 3.38 -18.04 -21.33
C TYR A 95 1.93 -17.55 -21.48
N TYR A 96 1.71 -16.57 -22.33
CA TYR A 96 0.36 -16.11 -22.66
C TYR A 96 -0.16 -16.90 -23.88
N ASP A 97 -1.40 -17.39 -23.77
CA ASP A 97 -2.13 -18.05 -24.85
C ASP A 97 -3.39 -17.24 -25.16
N GLU A 98 -3.65 -16.96 -26.42
CA GLU A 98 -4.78 -16.10 -26.83
C GLU A 98 -6.15 -16.62 -26.37
N ASN A 99 -6.30 -17.96 -26.26
CA ASN A 99 -7.57 -18.57 -25.87
C ASN A 99 -7.67 -18.89 -24.37
N LEU A 100 -6.54 -19.23 -23.73
CA LEU A 100 -6.49 -19.71 -22.34
C LEU A 100 -5.98 -18.65 -21.36
N GLY A 101 -5.48 -17.51 -21.85
CA GLY A 101 -4.83 -16.51 -21.05
C GLY A 101 -3.44 -16.94 -20.57
N PHE A 102 -3.08 -16.61 -19.35
CA PHE A 102 -1.78 -16.97 -18.76
C PHE A 102 -1.76 -18.45 -18.36
N VAL A 103 -0.84 -19.21 -18.94
CA VAL A 103 -0.70 -20.68 -18.75
C VAL A 103 0.65 -21.03 -18.17
N ASN A 104 0.68 -21.73 -17.04
CA ASN A 104 1.89 -22.39 -16.54
C ASN A 104 1.92 -23.84 -17.05
N PRO A 105 2.87 -24.22 -17.92
CA PRO A 105 2.90 -25.55 -18.54
C PRO A 105 3.29 -26.65 -17.55
N ARG A 106 3.91 -26.32 -16.39
CA ARG A 106 4.42 -27.28 -15.41
C ARG A 106 5.39 -28.34 -15.98
N ILE A 107 6.04 -28.01 -17.09
CA ILE A 107 6.98 -28.89 -17.79
C ILE A 107 8.34 -28.20 -17.79
N PRO A 108 9.35 -28.73 -17.08
CA PRO A 108 10.69 -28.16 -17.12
C PRO A 108 11.36 -28.39 -18.47
N PRO A 109 12.30 -27.52 -18.87
CA PRO A 109 13.06 -27.69 -20.10
C PRO A 109 13.97 -28.93 -19.99
N LYS A 110 14.27 -29.54 -21.16
CA LYS A 110 15.14 -30.71 -21.24
C LYS A 110 16.61 -30.36 -20.98
N PRO A 111 17.42 -31.25 -20.36
CA PRO A 111 18.86 -31.04 -20.26
C PRO A 111 19.48 -30.75 -21.63
N GLY A 112 20.39 -29.76 -21.66
CA GLY A 112 21.02 -29.28 -22.90
C GLY A 112 20.19 -28.30 -23.72
N GLN A 113 18.93 -28.03 -23.35
CA GLN A 113 18.10 -27.05 -24.02
C GLN A 113 18.62 -25.65 -23.82
N PRO A 114 18.65 -24.76 -24.85
CA PRO A 114 19.11 -23.40 -24.71
C PRO A 114 18.12 -22.53 -23.92
N VAL A 115 18.69 -21.64 -23.09
CA VAL A 115 17.97 -20.63 -22.33
C VAL A 115 18.38 -19.26 -22.87
N PHE A 116 17.42 -18.34 -22.98
CA PHE A 116 17.59 -17.02 -23.55
C PHE A 116 17.20 -15.95 -22.53
N LEU A 117 17.79 -14.76 -22.62
CA LEU A 117 17.34 -13.59 -21.87
C LEU A 117 16.02 -13.10 -22.46
N ALA A 118 15.02 -12.87 -21.63
CA ALA A 118 13.71 -12.41 -22.11
C ALA A 118 13.79 -10.93 -22.50
N GLU A 119 13.16 -10.56 -23.60
CA GLU A 119 13.03 -9.18 -24.08
C GLU A 119 11.93 -8.44 -23.30
N GLY A 120 12.04 -7.12 -23.15
CA GLY A 120 11.09 -6.30 -22.39
C GLY A 120 9.64 -6.45 -22.85
N GLU A 121 9.39 -6.44 -24.16
CA GLU A 121 8.07 -6.65 -24.74
C GLU A 121 7.47 -8.01 -24.36
N THR A 122 8.26 -9.09 -24.48
CA THR A 122 7.82 -10.44 -24.11
C THR A 122 7.48 -10.53 -22.62
N ILE A 123 8.23 -9.82 -21.77
CA ILE A 123 7.95 -9.78 -20.33
C ILE A 123 6.62 -9.05 -20.08
N GLN A 124 6.40 -7.90 -20.72
CA GLN A 124 5.15 -7.17 -20.59
C GLN A 124 3.94 -7.99 -21.03
N GLU A 125 4.01 -8.63 -22.20
CA GLU A 125 2.92 -9.46 -22.74
C GLU A 125 2.55 -10.63 -21.83
N VAL A 126 3.54 -11.23 -21.16
CA VAL A 126 3.32 -12.40 -20.31
C VAL A 126 2.93 -12.01 -18.89
N LEU A 127 3.55 -10.98 -18.30
CA LEU A 127 3.37 -10.65 -16.90
C LEU A 127 2.30 -9.61 -16.64
N MET A 128 2.10 -8.65 -17.56
CA MET A 128 1.17 -7.55 -17.37
C MET A 128 -0.15 -7.85 -18.09
N LYS A 129 -1.25 -7.43 -17.46
CA LYS A 129 -2.61 -7.57 -18.02
C LYS A 129 -3.02 -6.36 -18.86
N ARG A 130 -2.31 -5.25 -18.71
CA ARG A 130 -2.57 -3.96 -19.37
C ARG A 130 -1.27 -3.34 -19.85
N LYS A 131 -1.37 -2.48 -20.86
CA LYS A 131 -0.29 -1.59 -21.30
C LYS A 131 -0.44 -0.21 -20.70
N VAL A 132 0.64 0.56 -20.64
CA VAL A 132 0.62 1.94 -20.15
C VAL A 132 -0.35 2.79 -20.98
N GLY A 133 -1.25 3.52 -20.31
CA GLY A 133 -2.21 4.42 -20.94
C GLY A 133 -3.47 3.75 -21.49
N GLU A 134 -3.61 2.43 -21.38
CA GLU A 134 -4.87 1.75 -21.67
C GLU A 134 -5.91 2.04 -20.59
N ILE A 135 -7.20 1.98 -20.96
CA ILE A 135 -8.29 2.05 -19.98
C ILE A 135 -8.11 0.94 -18.95
N GLY A 136 -8.08 1.33 -17.68
CA GLY A 136 -7.87 0.40 -16.59
C GLY A 136 -6.41 0.08 -16.29
N SER A 137 -5.44 0.89 -16.70
CA SER A 137 -4.02 0.74 -16.38
C SER A 137 -3.58 1.60 -15.20
N ILE A 138 -2.75 1.04 -14.31
CA ILE A 138 -2.02 1.77 -13.27
C ILE A 138 -0.53 1.52 -13.47
N HIS A 139 0.20 2.50 -13.98
CA HIS A 139 1.64 2.42 -14.17
C HIS A 139 2.38 2.76 -12.88
N VAL A 140 2.84 1.74 -12.16
CA VAL A 140 3.49 1.92 -10.85
C VAL A 140 4.99 2.19 -10.94
N GLY A 141 5.65 1.80 -12.03
CA GLY A 141 7.09 1.96 -12.18
C GLY A 141 7.68 1.01 -13.21
N TYR A 142 8.91 0.60 -13.00
CA TYR A 142 9.69 -0.20 -13.94
C TYR A 142 10.31 -1.42 -13.25
N LEU A 143 10.58 -2.48 -13.98
CA LEU A 143 11.26 -3.67 -13.44
C LEU A 143 12.62 -3.30 -12.84
N LEU A 144 12.86 -3.71 -11.58
CA LEU A 144 14.01 -3.27 -10.80
C LEU A 144 15.36 -3.72 -11.39
N ASN A 145 15.43 -4.94 -11.93
CA ASN A 145 16.70 -5.58 -12.28
C ASN A 145 17.12 -5.34 -13.73
N ARG A 146 16.42 -4.47 -14.45
CA ARG A 146 16.71 -4.14 -15.84
C ARG A 146 17.30 -2.76 -16.00
N ASP A 147 18.26 -2.65 -16.93
CA ASP A 147 18.81 -1.36 -17.37
C ASP A 147 17.81 -0.64 -18.30
N GLU A 148 16.96 -1.39 -19.01
CA GLU A 148 15.85 -0.89 -19.80
C GLU A 148 14.63 -0.60 -18.92
N ASP A 149 13.92 0.49 -19.21
CA ASP A 149 12.68 0.85 -18.52
C ASP A 149 11.51 -0.02 -19.02
N VAL A 150 11.40 -1.23 -18.47
CA VAL A 150 10.27 -2.13 -18.72
C VAL A 150 9.13 -1.78 -17.76
N PRO A 151 8.01 -1.17 -18.23
CA PRO A 151 6.94 -0.70 -17.36
C PRO A 151 6.25 -1.85 -16.62
N VAL A 152 5.92 -1.60 -15.35
CA VAL A 152 5.06 -2.46 -14.54
C VAL A 152 3.70 -1.80 -14.39
N VAL A 153 2.66 -2.48 -14.90
CA VAL A 153 1.30 -1.97 -14.98
C VAL A 153 0.35 -2.92 -14.28
N LEU A 154 -0.45 -2.37 -13.35
CA LEU A 154 -1.51 -3.12 -12.68
C LEU A 154 -2.83 -2.94 -13.42
N ASP A 155 -3.70 -3.94 -13.31
CA ASP A 155 -5.08 -3.85 -13.80
C ASP A 155 -5.97 -3.16 -12.75
N THR A 156 -6.48 -1.96 -13.07
CA THR A 156 -7.33 -1.14 -12.19
C THR A 156 -8.59 -1.89 -11.77
N ALA A 157 -9.22 -2.64 -12.69
CA ALA A 157 -10.43 -3.38 -12.39
C ALA A 157 -10.20 -4.40 -11.28
N LEU A 158 -9.06 -5.09 -11.30
CA LEU A 158 -8.69 -6.04 -10.26
C LEU A 158 -8.25 -5.38 -8.96
N VAL A 159 -7.49 -4.26 -9.05
CA VAL A 159 -7.11 -3.47 -7.87
C VAL A 159 -8.33 -2.94 -7.14
N THR A 160 -9.32 -2.40 -7.88
CA THR A 160 -10.51 -1.78 -7.27
C THR A 160 -11.57 -2.79 -6.83
N SER A 161 -11.65 -3.96 -7.49
CA SER A 161 -12.64 -4.98 -7.12
C SER A 161 -12.12 -5.94 -6.04
N GLU A 162 -10.84 -6.27 -6.03
CA GLU A 162 -10.28 -7.32 -5.16
C GLU A 162 -9.33 -6.76 -4.10
N HIS A 163 -9.45 -5.49 -3.81
CA HIS A 163 -8.71 -4.74 -2.78
C HIS A 163 -7.20 -4.86 -2.91
N MET A 164 -6.49 -3.91 -2.33
CA MET A 164 -5.03 -3.95 -2.31
C MET A 164 -4.46 -3.51 -0.98
N CYS A 165 -3.19 -3.83 -0.74
CA CYS A 165 -2.44 -3.25 0.37
C CYS A 165 -1.05 -2.77 -0.06
N ILE A 166 -0.54 -1.76 0.65
CA ILE A 166 0.82 -1.25 0.56
C ILE A 166 1.47 -1.40 1.94
N LEU A 167 2.44 -2.30 2.03
CA LEU A 167 3.11 -2.62 3.28
C LEU A 167 4.57 -2.18 3.22
N ALA A 168 5.03 -1.43 4.22
CA ALA A 168 6.35 -0.81 4.17
C ALA A 168 6.84 -0.40 5.56
N SER A 169 8.13 -0.55 5.85
CA SER A 169 8.73 0.12 7.01
C SER A 169 8.78 1.65 6.80
N THR A 170 8.88 2.39 7.90
CA THR A 170 8.99 3.85 7.89
C THR A 170 10.13 4.32 6.96
N GLY A 171 9.88 5.34 6.16
CA GLY A 171 10.86 5.93 5.24
C GLY A 171 11.11 5.16 3.95
N SER A 172 10.42 4.04 3.69
CA SER A 172 10.55 3.25 2.44
C SER A 172 9.93 3.91 1.22
N GLY A 173 9.00 4.88 1.41
CA GLY A 173 8.31 5.59 0.33
C GLY A 173 6.86 5.16 0.12
N LYS A 174 6.16 4.63 1.14
CA LYS A 174 4.77 4.16 1.05
C LYS A 174 3.79 5.25 0.54
N SER A 175 3.78 6.43 1.16
CA SER A 175 2.89 7.54 0.78
C SER A 175 3.27 8.13 -0.59
N TYR A 176 4.56 8.02 -0.98
CA TYR A 176 5.00 8.38 -2.32
C TYR A 176 4.38 7.43 -3.37
N LEU A 177 4.47 6.12 -3.16
CA LEU A 177 3.87 5.11 -4.02
C LEU A 177 2.34 5.23 -4.07
N ALA A 178 1.69 5.46 -2.93
CA ALA A 178 0.25 5.68 -2.89
C ALA A 178 -0.16 6.93 -3.68
N GLY A 179 0.66 7.99 -3.63
CA GLY A 179 0.49 9.16 -4.50
C GLY A 179 0.62 8.82 -5.99
N VAL A 180 1.57 7.97 -6.39
CA VAL A 180 1.69 7.46 -7.77
C VAL A 180 0.42 6.73 -8.20
N ILE A 181 -0.15 5.88 -7.34
CA ILE A 181 -1.39 5.16 -7.63
C ILE A 181 -2.57 6.12 -7.73
N ALA A 182 -2.68 7.10 -6.82
CA ALA A 182 -3.73 8.11 -6.86
C ALA A 182 -3.67 8.96 -8.15
N GLU A 183 -2.45 9.34 -8.58
CA GLU A 183 -2.24 10.00 -9.88
C GLU A 183 -2.77 9.15 -11.04
N GLU A 184 -2.38 7.86 -11.10
CA GLU A 184 -2.84 6.97 -12.18
C GLU A 184 -4.36 6.81 -12.18
N LEU A 185 -4.99 6.68 -11.02
CA LEU A 185 -6.44 6.58 -10.88
C LEU A 185 -7.17 7.85 -11.36
N LEU A 186 -6.53 9.01 -11.30
CA LEU A 186 -7.08 10.29 -11.78
C LEU A 186 -6.77 10.60 -13.24
N LYS A 187 -6.02 9.74 -13.94
CA LYS A 187 -5.79 9.89 -15.39
C LYS A 187 -7.09 9.78 -16.20
N PRO A 188 -7.15 10.40 -17.41
CA PRO A 188 -8.35 10.37 -18.26
C PRO A 188 -8.84 8.97 -18.61
N TYR A 189 -7.97 7.98 -18.63
CA TYR A 189 -8.30 6.58 -18.93
C TYR A 189 -8.80 5.78 -17.73
N ASN A 190 -8.84 6.39 -16.51
CA ASN A 190 -9.35 5.74 -15.29
C ASN A 190 -10.49 6.53 -14.64
N CYS A 191 -10.39 7.86 -14.52
CA CYS A 191 -11.45 8.75 -14.01
C CYS A 191 -12.05 8.27 -12.67
N ALA A 192 -11.25 7.78 -11.75
CA ALA A 192 -11.74 7.14 -10.52
C ALA A 192 -12.48 8.12 -9.59
N ALA A 193 -13.48 7.60 -8.86
CA ALA A 193 -14.05 8.26 -7.69
C ALA A 193 -13.22 7.82 -6.47
N LEU A 194 -12.37 8.72 -5.95
CA LEU A 194 -11.33 8.41 -4.99
C LEU A 194 -11.57 9.12 -3.66
N LEU A 195 -11.54 8.38 -2.55
CA LEU A 195 -11.51 8.91 -1.20
C LEU A 195 -10.18 8.55 -0.54
N ILE A 196 -9.53 9.51 0.11
CA ILE A 196 -8.28 9.30 0.84
C ILE A 196 -8.49 9.70 2.30
N LEU A 197 -8.35 8.76 3.22
CA LEU A 197 -8.27 9.03 4.66
C LEU A 197 -6.80 9.27 5.00
N ASP A 198 -6.46 10.53 5.33
CA ASP A 198 -5.09 11.04 5.46
C ASP A 198 -4.78 11.50 6.89
N PRO A 199 -4.35 10.58 7.79
CA PRO A 199 -4.02 10.92 9.16
C PRO A 199 -2.80 11.85 9.33
N HIS A 200 -1.98 12.01 8.29
CA HIS A 200 -0.73 12.78 8.36
C HIS A 200 -0.71 14.02 7.46
N SER A 201 -1.80 14.29 6.72
CA SER A 201 -1.92 15.43 5.79
C SER A 201 -0.82 15.48 4.70
N GLU A 202 -0.49 14.29 4.13
CA GLU A 202 0.59 14.12 3.14
C GLU A 202 0.11 14.22 1.69
N TYR A 203 -1.22 14.18 1.43
CA TYR A 203 -1.80 14.05 0.08
C TYR A 203 -2.32 15.35 -0.52
N ALA A 204 -2.32 16.48 0.20
CA ALA A 204 -2.86 17.75 -0.29
C ALA A 204 -2.20 18.24 -1.60
N THR A 205 -0.92 17.89 -1.83
CA THR A 205 -0.19 18.20 -3.07
C THR A 205 -0.76 17.49 -4.31
N LEU A 206 -1.59 16.46 -4.15
CA LEU A 206 -2.29 15.83 -5.27
C LEU A 206 -3.16 16.82 -6.06
N LYS A 207 -3.55 17.95 -5.45
CA LYS A 207 -4.27 19.03 -6.13
C LYS A 207 -3.52 19.61 -7.35
N GLU A 208 -2.22 19.44 -7.42
CA GLU A 208 -1.41 19.87 -8.55
C GLU A 208 -1.83 19.19 -9.87
N VAL A 209 -2.46 17.99 -9.83
CA VAL A 209 -2.95 17.30 -11.03
C VAL A 209 -3.93 18.15 -11.85
N GLU A 210 -4.67 19.06 -11.21
CA GLU A 210 -5.62 19.96 -11.88
C GLU A 210 -4.95 20.91 -12.88
N GLY A 211 -3.64 21.18 -12.69
CA GLY A 211 -2.83 22.05 -13.55
C GLY A 211 -2.01 21.32 -14.61
N LEU A 212 -1.88 20.00 -14.52
CA LEU A 212 -1.02 19.20 -15.38
C LEU A 212 -1.76 18.70 -16.62
N LYS A 213 -1.14 18.89 -17.81
CA LYS A 213 -1.73 18.50 -19.10
C LYS A 213 -1.95 17.00 -19.23
N GLU A 214 -1.12 16.21 -18.59
CA GLU A 214 -1.17 14.74 -18.58
C GLU A 214 -2.44 14.18 -17.93
N PHE A 215 -3.18 15.01 -17.22
CA PHE A 215 -4.44 14.65 -16.55
C PHE A 215 -5.68 15.21 -17.26
N ALA A 216 -5.50 15.97 -18.31
CA ALA A 216 -6.62 16.52 -19.10
C ALA A 216 -6.74 15.80 -20.44
N GLY A 217 -7.96 15.54 -20.91
CA GLY A 217 -8.21 14.96 -22.23
C GLY A 217 -9.70 14.83 -22.51
N ASP A 218 -10.10 15.01 -23.78
CA ASP A 218 -11.47 14.82 -24.27
C ASP A 218 -12.59 15.45 -23.40
N GLY A 219 -12.33 16.67 -22.91
CA GLY A 219 -13.27 17.37 -22.02
C GLY A 219 -13.18 16.93 -20.55
N TYR A 220 -12.33 15.97 -20.22
CA TYR A 220 -12.07 15.54 -18.86
C TYR A 220 -11.02 16.42 -18.19
N LYS A 221 -11.24 16.74 -16.93
CA LYS A 221 -10.28 17.33 -16.02
C LYS A 221 -10.52 16.78 -14.61
N PRO A 222 -9.50 16.27 -13.90
CA PRO A 222 -9.67 15.80 -12.54
C PRO A 222 -9.96 16.97 -11.60
N TYR A 223 -10.63 16.66 -10.50
CA TYR A 223 -10.89 17.60 -9.42
C TYR A 223 -10.37 17.01 -8.09
N VAL A 224 -9.65 17.80 -7.32
CA VAL A 224 -9.14 17.38 -6.00
C VAL A 224 -9.64 18.32 -4.93
N ARG A 225 -10.42 17.78 -4.00
CA ARG A 225 -10.93 18.52 -2.85
C ARG A 225 -10.26 18.03 -1.58
N VAL A 226 -9.69 18.96 -0.83
CA VAL A 226 -9.10 18.71 0.49
C VAL A 226 -10.10 19.22 1.51
N PHE A 227 -10.47 18.36 2.44
CA PHE A 227 -11.39 18.68 3.55
C PHE A 227 -10.56 18.81 4.83
N ASP A 228 -10.75 19.89 5.54
CA ASP A 228 -10.19 20.09 6.88
C ASP A 228 -11.17 19.58 7.97
N LYS A 229 -10.77 19.63 9.23
CA LYS A 229 -11.57 19.11 10.34
C LYS A 229 -12.94 19.81 10.50
N ASP A 230 -13.05 21.07 10.09
CA ASP A 230 -14.29 21.84 10.26
C ASP A 230 -15.32 21.45 9.20
N GLU A 231 -14.86 20.99 8.05
CA GLU A 231 -15.72 20.47 6.97
C GLU A 231 -16.08 18.97 7.18
N ILE A 232 -15.27 18.22 7.97
CA ILE A 232 -15.45 16.78 8.21
C ILE A 232 -16.46 16.55 9.32
N LYS A 233 -17.77 16.67 9.00
CA LYS A 233 -18.86 16.52 9.95
C LYS A 233 -19.85 15.46 9.51
N VAL A 234 -20.32 14.66 10.47
CA VAL A 234 -21.38 13.67 10.30
C VAL A 234 -22.53 14.04 11.25
N ARG A 235 -23.75 14.13 10.70
CA ARG A 235 -24.91 14.44 11.54
C ARG A 235 -25.23 13.28 12.46
N LEU A 236 -25.54 13.57 13.73
CA LEU A 236 -25.89 12.57 14.74
C LEU A 236 -27.06 11.67 14.29
N SER A 237 -28.08 12.24 13.65
CA SER A 237 -29.24 11.50 13.14
C SER A 237 -28.97 10.55 11.96
N GLU A 238 -27.77 10.62 11.38
CA GLU A 238 -27.33 9.73 10.30
C GLU A 238 -26.49 8.54 10.83
N LEU A 239 -26.17 8.52 12.13
CA LEU A 239 -25.50 7.38 12.74
C LEU A 239 -26.47 6.22 12.88
N GLU A 240 -26.01 5.01 12.55
CA GLU A 240 -26.73 3.79 12.92
C GLU A 240 -26.66 3.55 14.43
N TYR A 241 -27.60 2.76 14.94
CA TYR A 241 -27.67 2.48 16.39
C TYR A 241 -26.36 1.89 16.94
N ASP A 242 -25.75 0.97 16.22
CA ASP A 242 -24.49 0.35 16.62
C ASP A 242 -23.32 1.34 16.61
N GLU A 243 -23.34 2.33 15.72
CA GLU A 243 -22.36 3.40 15.68
C GLU A 243 -22.54 4.34 16.88
N LEU A 244 -23.78 4.67 17.23
CA LEU A 244 -24.11 5.47 18.41
C LEU A 244 -23.68 4.78 19.72
N ILE A 245 -23.95 3.47 19.86
CA ILE A 245 -23.49 2.68 21.01
C ILE A 245 -21.96 2.72 21.13
N ASN A 246 -21.26 2.58 20.02
CA ASN A 246 -19.81 2.57 19.99
C ASN A 246 -19.18 3.90 20.50
N LEU A 247 -19.93 5.00 20.52
CA LEU A 247 -19.51 6.27 21.10
C LEU A 247 -19.62 6.28 22.63
N LEU A 248 -20.51 5.46 23.20
CA LEU A 248 -20.88 5.54 24.60
C LEU A 248 -20.22 4.41 25.41
N PRO A 249 -19.22 4.72 26.26
CA PRO A 249 -18.57 3.72 27.09
C PRO A 249 -19.47 3.27 28.26
N ASP A 250 -19.23 2.03 28.74
CA ASP A 250 -19.78 1.48 29.98
C ASP A 250 -21.32 1.56 30.07
N LEU A 251 -22.02 1.27 28.98
CA LEU A 251 -23.47 1.14 29.02
C LEU A 251 -23.87 -0.13 29.78
N THR A 252 -24.83 -0.01 30.70
CA THR A 252 -25.50 -1.16 31.28
C THR A 252 -26.65 -1.62 30.37
N ASP A 253 -27.09 -2.88 30.49
CA ASP A 253 -28.21 -3.43 29.72
C ASP A 253 -29.46 -2.53 29.77
N LYS A 254 -29.73 -1.93 30.94
CA LYS A 254 -30.87 -1.00 31.12
C LYS A 254 -30.66 0.31 30.34
N MET A 255 -29.44 0.87 30.34
CA MET A 255 -29.14 2.06 29.57
C MET A 255 -29.25 1.79 28.08
N GLU A 256 -28.73 0.66 27.63
CA GLU A 256 -28.77 0.26 26.24
C GLU A 256 -30.22 0.04 25.76
N ALA A 257 -31.03 -0.68 26.52
CA ALA A 257 -32.45 -0.88 26.22
C ALA A 257 -33.22 0.46 26.15
N LEU A 258 -32.89 1.40 27.04
CA LEU A 258 -33.51 2.72 27.06
C LEU A 258 -33.07 3.58 25.87
N LEU A 259 -31.78 3.57 25.56
CA LEU A 259 -31.21 4.26 24.38
C LEU A 259 -31.83 3.70 23.10
N LYS A 260 -31.93 2.37 22.97
CA LYS A 260 -32.54 1.72 21.80
C LYS A 260 -33.95 2.18 21.57
N LYS A 261 -34.79 2.19 22.61
CA LYS A 261 -36.19 2.66 22.51
C LYS A 261 -36.28 4.13 22.11
N ALA A 262 -35.41 4.99 22.67
CA ALA A 262 -35.34 6.41 22.30
C ALA A 262 -34.91 6.60 20.86
N TYR A 263 -33.85 5.91 20.43
CA TYR A 263 -33.33 5.95 19.08
C TYR A 263 -34.39 5.46 18.07
N ASP A 264 -34.99 4.29 18.28
CA ASP A 264 -36.01 3.72 17.39
C ASP A 264 -37.23 4.65 17.21
N SER A 265 -37.57 5.42 18.23
CA SER A 265 -38.67 6.40 18.15
C SER A 265 -38.30 7.68 17.36
N LEU A 266 -37.02 7.92 17.16
CA LEU A 266 -36.50 9.06 16.39
C LEU A 266 -36.01 8.66 14.99
N THR A 267 -35.88 7.35 14.72
CA THR A 267 -35.40 6.84 13.42
C THR A 267 -36.28 7.35 12.28
N GLY A 268 -35.62 7.82 11.21
CA GLY A 268 -36.29 8.41 10.04
C GLY A 268 -36.59 9.90 10.16
N THR A 269 -36.25 10.52 11.30
CA THR A 269 -36.31 11.98 11.49
C THR A 269 -34.92 12.55 11.69
N LYS A 270 -34.73 13.82 11.35
CA LYS A 270 -33.51 14.54 11.74
C LYS A 270 -33.66 14.98 13.19
N PHE A 271 -32.79 14.51 14.05
CA PHE A 271 -32.81 14.84 15.48
C PHE A 271 -31.42 15.32 15.95
N THR A 272 -31.46 16.16 16.97
CA THR A 272 -30.28 16.70 17.67
C THR A 272 -29.92 15.84 18.88
N SER A 273 -28.74 16.07 19.43
CA SER A 273 -28.30 15.43 20.68
C SER A 273 -29.21 15.78 21.88
N ASP A 274 -29.73 17.01 21.93
CA ASP A 274 -30.67 17.40 22.97
C ASP A 274 -32.04 16.75 22.81
N GLU A 275 -32.53 16.57 21.59
CA GLU A 275 -33.77 15.82 21.30
C GLU A 275 -33.63 14.33 21.66
N LEU A 276 -32.47 13.73 21.40
CA LEU A 276 -32.18 12.36 21.84
C LEU A 276 -32.21 12.26 23.37
N VAL A 277 -31.60 13.21 24.09
CA VAL A 277 -31.61 13.28 25.57
C VAL A 277 -33.05 13.45 26.07
N ALA A 278 -33.84 14.34 25.47
CA ALA A 278 -35.24 14.55 25.84
C ALA A 278 -36.08 13.26 25.62
N LYS A 279 -35.86 12.57 24.51
CA LYS A 279 -36.57 11.31 24.19
C LYS A 279 -36.18 10.17 25.14
N VAL A 280 -34.92 10.08 25.58
CA VAL A 280 -34.50 9.12 26.64
C VAL A 280 -35.29 9.36 27.94
N ALA A 281 -35.45 10.62 28.34
CA ALA A 281 -36.22 10.96 29.53
C ALA A 281 -37.74 10.65 29.38
N GLU A 282 -38.30 10.95 28.20
CA GLU A 282 -39.72 10.65 27.88
C GLU A 282 -40.01 9.15 27.90
N VAL A 283 -39.19 8.35 27.22
CA VAL A 283 -39.41 6.88 27.10
C VAL A 283 -39.22 6.17 28.43
N SER A 284 -38.41 6.70 29.35
CA SER A 284 -38.23 6.11 30.68
C SER A 284 -39.47 6.29 31.59
N GLY A 285 -40.27 7.32 31.36
CA GLY A 285 -41.40 7.70 32.22
C GLY A 285 -41.01 8.38 33.54
N ASP A 286 -39.75 8.32 33.94
CA ASP A 286 -39.21 9.02 35.12
C ASP A 286 -37.87 9.70 34.78
N PRO A 287 -37.86 11.02 34.48
CA PRO A 287 -36.65 11.79 34.20
C PRO A 287 -35.67 11.86 35.39
N LYS A 288 -36.10 11.51 36.59
CA LYS A 288 -35.24 11.54 37.81
C LYS A 288 -34.54 10.20 38.05
N ASP A 289 -34.86 9.14 37.29
CA ASP A 289 -34.18 7.85 37.38
C ASP A 289 -32.67 8.02 37.24
N VAL A 290 -31.92 7.32 38.06
CA VAL A 290 -30.45 7.33 38.07
C VAL A 290 -29.90 6.83 36.72
N THR A 291 -30.55 5.86 36.09
CA THR A 291 -30.19 5.33 34.78
C THR A 291 -30.33 6.40 33.70
N VAL A 292 -31.40 7.19 33.70
CA VAL A 292 -31.65 8.28 32.77
C VAL A 292 -30.58 9.35 32.92
N LYS A 293 -30.29 9.78 34.15
CA LYS A 293 -29.28 10.80 34.44
C LYS A 293 -27.90 10.33 33.99
N ALA A 294 -27.53 9.08 34.25
CA ALA A 294 -26.26 8.52 33.86
C ALA A 294 -26.12 8.38 32.35
N LEU A 295 -27.18 7.96 31.65
CA LEU A 295 -27.19 7.88 30.18
C LEU A 295 -27.16 9.27 29.54
N THR A 296 -27.95 10.21 30.03
CA THR A 296 -27.95 11.61 29.57
C THR A 296 -26.57 12.25 29.71
N TRP A 297 -25.93 12.03 30.87
CA TRP A 297 -24.57 12.51 31.10
C TRP A 297 -23.58 11.92 30.08
N ARG A 298 -23.70 10.61 29.76
CA ARG A 298 -22.85 9.97 28.75
C ARG A 298 -23.07 10.55 27.36
N ILE A 299 -24.33 10.71 26.93
CA ILE A 299 -24.65 11.32 25.63
C ILE A 299 -24.01 12.71 25.53
N ARG A 300 -24.23 13.56 26.54
CA ARG A 300 -23.64 14.90 26.56
C ARG A 300 -22.11 14.86 26.59
N ARG A 301 -21.53 13.96 27.36
CA ARG A 301 -20.07 13.88 27.54
C ARG A 301 -19.36 13.29 26.34
N TYR A 302 -19.91 12.27 25.68
CA TYR A 302 -19.22 11.47 24.68
C TYR A 302 -19.74 11.69 23.25
N VAL A 303 -20.95 12.17 23.05
CA VAL A 303 -21.47 12.52 21.74
C VAL A 303 -21.20 13.99 21.39
N GLN A 304 -21.58 14.90 22.29
CA GLN A 304 -21.38 16.35 22.05
C GLN A 304 -19.92 16.80 22.09
N SER A 305 -19.00 16.00 22.66
CA SER A 305 -17.58 16.33 22.69
C SER A 305 -16.77 15.79 21.51
N VAL A 306 -17.39 14.97 20.65
CA VAL A 306 -16.71 14.41 19.46
C VAL A 306 -16.82 15.42 18.33
N GLU A 307 -15.67 15.97 17.92
CA GLU A 307 -15.62 17.06 16.93
C GLU A 307 -16.20 16.68 15.56
N VAL A 308 -16.13 15.40 15.18
CA VAL A 308 -16.66 14.92 13.90
C VAL A 308 -18.17 14.73 13.87
N ILE A 309 -18.86 14.80 15.01
CA ILE A 309 -20.32 14.68 15.10
C ILE A 309 -20.94 16.06 15.27
N ASP A 310 -21.95 16.33 14.49
CA ASP A 310 -22.68 17.61 14.51
C ASP A 310 -24.18 17.36 14.43
N ASP A 311 -24.99 18.22 15.04
CA ASP A 311 -26.44 18.10 15.01
C ASP A 311 -27.07 18.59 13.68
N TYR A 312 -26.37 19.45 12.92
CA TYR A 312 -26.90 20.16 11.75
C TYR A 312 -26.07 19.95 10.48
N VAL A 313 -24.74 19.99 10.61
CA VAL A 313 -23.80 19.89 9.49
C VAL A 313 -23.62 18.42 9.11
N HIS A 314 -23.56 18.15 7.81
CA HIS A 314 -23.40 16.81 7.28
C HIS A 314 -22.70 16.81 5.94
N MET A 315 -21.69 15.96 5.81
CA MET A 315 -20.99 15.70 4.57
C MET A 315 -21.85 14.80 3.66
N GLU A 316 -22.27 15.29 2.53
CA GLU A 316 -23.01 14.51 1.54
C GLU A 316 -22.07 13.63 0.71
N LEU A 317 -22.39 12.34 0.52
CA LEU A 317 -21.54 11.43 -0.26
C LEU A 317 -21.32 11.90 -1.70
N LYS A 318 -22.33 12.53 -2.32
CA LYS A 318 -22.24 13.12 -3.68
C LYS A 318 -21.20 14.24 -3.79
N ASP A 319 -20.84 14.90 -2.67
CA ASP A 319 -19.81 15.94 -2.64
C ASP A 319 -18.41 15.36 -2.37
N LEU A 320 -18.36 14.19 -1.73
CA LEU A 320 -17.13 13.44 -1.46
C LEU A 320 -16.68 12.61 -2.67
N LEU A 321 -17.61 12.00 -3.39
CA LEU A 321 -17.29 10.96 -4.36
C LEU A 321 -17.99 11.28 -5.69
N LYS A 322 -17.17 11.47 -6.74
CA LYS A 322 -17.61 11.58 -8.15
C LYS A 322 -16.52 10.98 -9.03
N PRO A 323 -16.86 10.38 -10.17
CA PRO A 323 -15.86 9.98 -11.15
C PRO A 323 -14.97 11.17 -11.55
N GLY A 324 -13.66 10.97 -11.53
CA GLY A 324 -12.66 12.01 -11.76
C GLY A 324 -12.38 12.93 -10.57
N GLN A 325 -12.93 12.63 -9.40
CA GLN A 325 -12.70 13.40 -8.18
C GLN A 325 -11.89 12.58 -7.16
N ALA A 326 -10.87 13.22 -6.57
CA ALA A 326 -10.23 12.76 -5.34
C ALA A 326 -10.63 13.66 -4.18
N SER A 327 -11.20 13.08 -3.13
CA SER A 327 -11.48 13.75 -1.87
C SER A 327 -10.51 13.29 -0.80
N ILE A 328 -9.78 14.24 -0.23
CA ILE A 328 -8.75 14.00 0.78
C ILE A 328 -9.27 14.52 2.12
N LEU A 329 -9.50 13.62 3.06
CA LEU A 329 -9.90 13.97 4.42
C LEU A 329 -8.65 14.08 5.29
N GLN A 330 -8.27 15.29 5.68
CA GLN A 330 -7.15 15.54 6.57
C GLN A 330 -7.56 15.27 8.01
N LEU A 331 -7.06 14.17 8.58
CA LEU A 331 -7.45 13.68 9.91
C LEU A 331 -6.42 13.99 10.99
N SER A 332 -5.36 14.73 10.68
CA SER A 332 -4.21 14.94 11.58
C SER A 332 -4.57 15.69 12.88
N GLU A 333 -5.63 16.48 12.86
CA GLU A 333 -6.10 17.23 14.04
C GLU A 333 -7.14 16.46 14.88
N LEU A 334 -7.64 15.34 14.39
CA LEU A 334 -8.58 14.47 15.09
C LEU A 334 -7.86 13.43 15.94
N SER A 335 -8.44 13.09 17.09
CA SER A 335 -7.95 11.97 17.91
C SER A 335 -8.10 10.61 17.18
N ASP A 336 -7.33 9.60 17.59
CA ASP A 336 -7.41 8.25 16.99
C ASP A 336 -8.84 7.67 17.06
N ILE A 337 -9.58 7.95 18.13
CA ILE A 337 -10.96 7.49 18.29
C ILE A 337 -11.89 8.20 17.30
N GLU A 338 -11.77 9.50 17.14
CA GLU A 338 -12.57 10.27 16.18
C GLU A 338 -12.29 9.86 14.75
N GLN A 339 -11.02 9.60 14.40
CA GLN A 339 -10.64 9.05 13.10
C GLN A 339 -11.33 7.70 12.84
N GLN A 340 -11.35 6.80 13.82
CA GLN A 340 -11.99 5.48 13.69
C GLN A 340 -13.52 5.59 13.57
N ILE A 341 -14.16 6.48 14.33
CA ILE A 341 -15.60 6.74 14.27
C ILE A 341 -15.98 7.27 12.89
N LEU A 342 -15.28 8.30 12.44
CA LEU A 342 -15.49 8.88 11.12
C LEU A 342 -15.34 7.83 10.01
N ALA A 343 -14.27 7.04 10.07
CA ALA A 343 -14.03 5.97 9.12
C ALA A 343 -15.16 4.93 9.16
N SER A 344 -15.60 4.51 10.35
CA SER A 344 -16.72 3.56 10.50
C SER A 344 -17.98 4.09 9.80
N VAL A 345 -18.39 5.30 10.13
CA VAL A 345 -19.61 5.90 9.58
C VAL A 345 -19.53 6.11 8.07
N LEU A 346 -18.43 6.70 7.57
CA LEU A 346 -18.29 6.93 6.13
C LEU A 346 -18.23 5.65 5.33
N LEU A 347 -17.46 4.67 5.78
CA LEU A 347 -17.34 3.38 5.10
C LEU A 347 -18.69 2.64 5.05
N ASN A 348 -19.46 2.67 6.15
CA ASN A 348 -20.78 2.07 6.21
C ASN A 348 -21.77 2.77 5.26
N ARG A 349 -21.81 4.11 5.27
CA ARG A 349 -22.62 4.90 4.33
C ARG A 349 -22.28 4.64 2.87
N ILE A 350 -20.98 4.60 2.53
CA ILE A 350 -20.54 4.32 1.16
C ILE A 350 -20.98 2.92 0.73
N LEU A 351 -20.79 1.92 1.59
CA LEU A 351 -21.23 0.55 1.30
C LEU A 351 -22.75 0.47 1.10
N ASN A 352 -23.52 1.06 2.01
CA ASN A 352 -24.99 1.08 1.92
C ASN A 352 -25.48 1.85 0.69
N ALA A 353 -24.87 2.99 0.36
CA ALA A 353 -25.19 3.76 -0.84
C ALA A 353 -24.92 2.98 -2.13
N ARG A 354 -23.85 2.19 -2.18
CA ARG A 354 -23.56 1.29 -3.30
C ARG A 354 -24.51 0.12 -3.36
N ILE A 355 -24.85 -0.49 -2.22
CA ILE A 355 -25.86 -1.56 -2.15
C ILE A 355 -27.23 -1.05 -2.63
N ASN A 356 -27.64 0.15 -2.21
CA ASN A 356 -28.90 0.75 -2.62
C ASN A 356 -28.94 1.00 -4.13
N ALA A 357 -27.84 1.49 -4.71
CA ALA A 357 -27.72 1.72 -6.15
C ALA A 357 -27.84 0.38 -6.93
N GLU A 358 -27.05 -0.64 -6.55
CA GLU A 358 -27.04 -1.93 -7.25
C GLU A 358 -28.34 -2.72 -7.12
N LYS A 359 -29.04 -2.61 -5.96
CA LYS A 359 -30.30 -3.30 -5.70
C LYS A 359 -31.53 -2.47 -6.05
N GLY A 360 -31.39 -1.23 -6.48
CA GLY A 360 -32.52 -0.32 -6.77
C GLY A 360 -33.32 0.06 -5.52
N LEU A 361 -32.72 0.07 -4.34
CA LEU A 361 -33.40 0.40 -3.09
C LEU A 361 -33.53 1.91 -2.89
N MET A 362 -34.46 2.32 -2.04
CA MET A 362 -34.62 3.72 -1.63
C MET A 362 -33.49 4.12 -0.68
N GLY A 363 -33.16 5.40 -0.64
CA GLY A 363 -32.12 5.96 0.23
C GLY A 363 -31.01 6.67 -0.53
N GLU A 364 -29.91 6.99 0.16
CA GLU A 364 -28.71 7.59 -0.45
C GLU A 364 -28.07 6.59 -1.43
N ARG A 365 -27.65 7.07 -2.60
CA ARG A 365 -27.10 6.23 -3.69
C ARG A 365 -25.83 6.81 -4.28
N LEU A 366 -24.92 5.91 -4.64
CA LEU A 366 -23.76 6.18 -5.48
C LEU A 366 -23.83 5.27 -6.71
N GLU A 367 -24.06 5.81 -7.88
CA GLU A 367 -24.33 5.05 -9.12
C GLU A 367 -23.05 4.50 -9.79
N TYR A 368 -21.89 4.68 -9.22
CA TYR A 368 -20.59 4.32 -9.76
C TYR A 368 -19.70 3.66 -8.69
N PRO A 369 -18.75 2.81 -9.11
CA PRO A 369 -17.76 2.23 -8.21
C PRO A 369 -16.88 3.31 -7.57
N VAL A 370 -16.40 3.01 -6.36
CA VAL A 370 -15.56 3.91 -5.58
C VAL A 370 -14.30 3.21 -5.08
N PHE A 371 -13.22 3.97 -4.93
CA PHE A 371 -11.98 3.44 -4.38
C PHE A 371 -11.53 4.27 -3.19
N ILE A 372 -11.15 3.61 -2.10
CA ILE A 372 -10.86 4.24 -0.82
C ILE A 372 -9.42 3.89 -0.42
N ILE A 373 -8.58 4.90 -0.24
CA ILE A 373 -7.22 4.75 0.29
C ILE A 373 -7.25 5.08 1.78
N ILE A 374 -6.78 4.17 2.60
CA ILE A 374 -6.71 4.31 4.07
C ILE A 374 -5.24 4.27 4.48
N GLU A 375 -4.69 5.46 4.80
CA GLU A 375 -3.34 5.57 5.36
C GLU A 375 -3.33 5.14 6.83
N GLU A 376 -2.19 4.60 7.27
CA GLU A 376 -1.97 4.05 8.62
C GLU A 376 -3.07 3.05 9.03
N ALA A 377 -3.43 2.17 8.07
CA ALA A 377 -4.54 1.23 8.18
C ALA A 377 -4.53 0.38 9.46
N HIS A 378 -3.37 0.20 10.10
CA HIS A 378 -3.28 -0.49 11.38
C HIS A 378 -4.07 0.18 12.52
N ARG A 379 -4.42 1.49 12.40
CA ARG A 379 -5.30 2.19 13.34
C ARG A 379 -6.77 1.81 13.15
N PHE A 380 -7.16 1.44 11.93
CA PHE A 380 -8.55 1.19 11.52
C PHE A 380 -8.90 -0.30 11.40
N ALA A 381 -7.90 -1.13 11.18
CA ALA A 381 -8.03 -2.56 10.85
C ALA A 381 -7.53 -3.50 11.97
N SER A 382 -7.30 -3.00 13.18
CA SER A 382 -7.10 -3.83 14.37
C SER A 382 -8.44 -4.27 14.95
N ARG A 383 -8.50 -5.43 15.62
CA ARG A 383 -9.74 -5.99 16.19
C ARG A 383 -10.44 -5.06 17.17
N ASP A 384 -9.67 -4.21 17.84
CA ASP A 384 -10.19 -3.25 18.83
C ASP A 384 -10.66 -1.92 18.20
N ALA A 385 -10.40 -1.71 16.90
CA ALA A 385 -10.79 -0.47 16.21
C ALA A 385 -12.30 -0.42 15.97
N LYS A 386 -12.91 0.77 16.16
CA LYS A 386 -14.34 1.00 15.92
C LYS A 386 -14.76 0.73 14.47
N SER A 387 -13.84 0.92 13.52
CA SER A 387 -14.05 0.67 12.08
C SER A 387 -13.79 -0.78 11.64
N TYR A 388 -13.36 -1.67 12.55
CA TYR A 388 -12.98 -3.04 12.20
C TYR A 388 -14.08 -3.82 11.48
N ASN A 389 -15.29 -3.85 12.04
CA ASN A 389 -16.40 -4.65 11.52
C ASN A 389 -16.84 -4.20 10.12
N VAL A 390 -17.00 -2.90 9.90
CA VAL A 390 -17.40 -2.36 8.60
C VAL A 390 -16.30 -2.59 7.56
N LEU A 391 -15.03 -2.42 7.94
CA LEU A 391 -13.91 -2.66 7.06
C LEU A 391 -13.81 -4.14 6.65
N LYS A 392 -14.00 -5.06 7.61
CA LYS A 392 -14.08 -6.50 7.35
C LYS A 392 -15.22 -6.84 6.38
N THR A 393 -16.39 -6.23 6.55
CA THR A 393 -17.54 -6.41 5.66
C THR A 393 -17.24 -5.91 4.24
N ILE A 394 -16.65 -4.73 4.10
CA ILE A 394 -16.27 -4.19 2.79
C ILE A 394 -15.26 -5.10 2.08
N LEU A 395 -14.24 -5.55 2.79
CA LEU A 395 -13.22 -6.43 2.19
C LEU A 395 -13.79 -7.80 1.79
N ALA A 396 -14.79 -8.31 2.50
CA ALA A 396 -15.45 -9.56 2.15
C ALA A 396 -16.50 -9.43 1.03
N GLU A 397 -17.23 -8.33 0.97
CA GLU A 397 -18.41 -8.18 0.12
C GLU A 397 -18.38 -6.99 -0.84
N GLY A 398 -17.51 -6.00 -0.61
CA GLY A 398 -17.45 -4.73 -1.35
C GLY A 398 -17.25 -4.92 -2.85
N ARG A 399 -16.54 -5.98 -3.25
CA ARG A 399 -16.38 -6.37 -4.65
C ARG A 399 -17.70 -6.43 -5.42
N LYS A 400 -18.75 -6.99 -4.81
CA LYS A 400 -20.07 -7.16 -5.45
C LYS A 400 -20.78 -5.81 -5.70
N PHE A 401 -20.39 -4.80 -4.94
CA PHE A 401 -21.03 -3.48 -4.97
C PHE A 401 -20.10 -2.39 -5.54
N GLY A 402 -18.91 -2.76 -6.03
CA GLY A 402 -17.94 -1.81 -6.58
C GLY A 402 -17.32 -0.89 -5.53
N VAL A 403 -17.10 -1.37 -4.31
CA VAL A 403 -16.35 -0.67 -3.26
C VAL A 403 -14.98 -1.29 -3.12
N GLY A 404 -13.94 -0.61 -3.59
CA GLY A 404 -12.55 -1.04 -3.48
C GLY A 404 -11.80 -0.30 -2.36
N VAL A 405 -10.84 -0.98 -1.72
CA VAL A 405 -10.03 -0.42 -0.63
C VAL A 405 -8.56 -0.69 -0.87
N CYS A 406 -7.74 0.33 -0.59
CA CYS A 406 -6.29 0.22 -0.46
C CYS A 406 -5.90 0.46 1.00
N LEU A 407 -5.34 -0.54 1.66
CA LEU A 407 -4.81 -0.44 3.02
C LEU A 407 -3.32 -0.13 3.00
N ILE A 408 -2.91 0.98 3.59
CA ILE A 408 -1.51 1.38 3.66
C ILE A 408 -1.03 1.33 5.10
N SER A 409 0.05 0.57 5.37
CA SER A 409 0.54 0.43 6.74
C SER A 409 2.05 0.27 6.82
N GLN A 410 2.61 0.86 7.87
CA GLN A 410 4.00 0.62 8.29
C GLN A 410 4.12 -0.50 9.35
N ARG A 411 3.01 -1.03 9.82
CA ARG A 411 2.95 -2.08 10.86
C ARG A 411 2.01 -3.23 10.43
N PRO A 412 2.43 -4.06 9.46
CA PRO A 412 1.60 -5.17 8.99
C PRO A 412 1.13 -6.09 10.12
N SER A 413 1.99 -6.38 11.08
CA SER A 413 1.70 -7.24 12.25
C SER A 413 0.61 -6.70 13.19
N LYS A 414 0.19 -5.44 13.03
CA LYS A 414 -0.91 -4.83 13.79
C LYS A 414 -2.25 -4.87 13.05
N ILE A 415 -2.24 -5.20 11.77
CA ILE A 415 -3.47 -5.44 10.99
C ILE A 415 -3.92 -6.87 11.25
N ASP A 416 -5.22 -7.06 11.41
CA ASP A 416 -5.78 -8.41 11.52
C ASP A 416 -5.47 -9.23 10.26
N SER A 417 -5.04 -10.49 10.44
CA SER A 417 -4.63 -11.35 9.33
C SER A 417 -5.77 -11.66 8.36
N ASP A 418 -7.01 -11.76 8.86
CA ASP A 418 -8.20 -12.01 8.02
C ASP A 418 -8.45 -10.82 7.08
N ILE A 419 -8.25 -9.58 7.58
CA ILE A 419 -8.34 -8.36 6.78
C ILE A 419 -7.23 -8.32 5.73
N LEU A 420 -5.99 -8.59 6.13
CA LEU A 420 -4.85 -8.52 5.22
C LEU A 420 -4.92 -9.56 4.09
N SER A 421 -5.43 -10.75 4.39
CA SER A 421 -5.62 -11.83 3.41
C SER A 421 -6.68 -11.53 2.33
N GLN A 422 -7.60 -10.59 2.59
CA GLN A 422 -8.57 -10.13 1.59
C GLN A 422 -8.01 -9.12 0.58
N CYS A 423 -6.81 -8.59 0.83
CA CYS A 423 -6.13 -7.71 -0.13
C CYS A 423 -5.42 -8.56 -1.18
N MET A 424 -6.10 -8.83 -2.31
CA MET A 424 -5.61 -9.76 -3.34
C MET A 424 -4.48 -9.18 -4.21
N THR A 425 -4.24 -7.86 -4.15
CA THR A 425 -3.06 -7.21 -4.73
C THR A 425 -2.21 -6.62 -3.61
N GLN A 426 -0.93 -6.99 -3.56
CA GLN A 426 -0.02 -6.53 -2.52
C GLN A 426 1.18 -5.83 -3.14
N ILE A 427 1.52 -4.67 -2.61
CA ILE A 427 2.77 -3.97 -2.90
C ILE A 427 3.56 -3.86 -1.61
N ILE A 428 4.69 -4.55 -1.55
CA ILE A 428 5.49 -4.67 -0.34
C ILE A 428 6.83 -4.00 -0.59
N MET A 429 7.09 -2.95 0.14
CA MET A 429 8.38 -2.25 0.12
C MET A 429 9.32 -2.85 1.16
N ARG A 430 10.42 -2.16 1.46
CA ARG A 430 11.38 -2.64 2.45
C ARG A 430 10.73 -2.93 3.79
N ILE A 431 10.88 -4.17 4.29
CA ILE A 431 10.45 -4.60 5.63
C ILE A 431 11.60 -5.37 6.29
N VAL A 432 12.03 -4.88 7.44
CA VAL A 432 13.19 -5.42 8.17
C VAL A 432 12.76 -6.19 9.43
N ASN A 433 11.63 -5.82 10.03
CA ASN A 433 11.15 -6.45 11.27
C ASN A 433 10.70 -7.89 11.00
N PRO A 434 11.26 -8.90 11.70
CA PRO A 434 10.90 -10.31 11.51
C PRO A 434 9.42 -10.62 11.79
N ALA A 435 8.80 -9.95 12.78
CA ALA A 435 7.38 -10.15 13.09
C ALA A 435 6.47 -9.68 11.94
N ASP A 436 6.83 -8.58 11.28
CA ASP A 436 6.11 -8.08 10.10
C ASP A 436 6.30 -9.01 8.89
N GLN A 437 7.52 -9.55 8.70
CA GLN A 437 7.79 -10.53 7.64
C GLN A 437 7.00 -11.82 7.84
N GLU A 438 6.92 -12.33 9.06
CA GLU A 438 6.15 -13.55 9.35
C GLU A 438 4.63 -13.33 9.17
N ASN A 439 4.11 -12.16 9.55
CA ASN A 439 2.71 -11.81 9.27
C ASN A 439 2.42 -11.77 7.77
N ILE A 440 3.30 -11.14 6.97
CA ILE A 440 3.18 -11.13 5.50
C ILE A 440 3.21 -12.55 4.94
N LYS A 441 4.15 -13.36 5.39
CA LYS A 441 4.32 -14.75 4.93
C LYS A 441 3.09 -15.62 5.22
N SER A 442 2.41 -15.37 6.33
CA SER A 442 1.20 -16.12 6.71
C SER A 442 -0.08 -15.59 6.05
N SER A 443 -0.12 -14.31 5.69
CA SER A 443 -1.33 -13.64 5.19
C SER A 443 -1.34 -13.44 3.67
N VAL A 444 -0.18 -13.54 2.99
CA VAL A 444 -0.03 -13.27 1.55
C VAL A 444 0.35 -14.55 0.81
N GLU A 445 -0.63 -15.18 0.20
CA GLU A 445 -0.45 -16.47 -0.48
C GLU A 445 0.34 -16.37 -1.81
N SER A 446 0.32 -15.19 -2.45
CA SER A 446 0.88 -14.98 -3.79
C SER A 446 2.40 -14.88 -3.83
N ILE A 447 3.10 -14.84 -2.68
CA ILE A 447 4.54 -14.59 -2.58
C ILE A 447 5.27 -15.81 -2.05
N GLY A 448 6.23 -16.32 -2.84
CA GLY A 448 7.13 -17.38 -2.41
C GLY A 448 8.13 -16.91 -1.35
N ARG A 449 8.60 -17.83 -0.51
CA ARG A 449 9.56 -17.56 0.59
C ARG A 449 10.81 -16.81 0.13
N GLU A 450 11.33 -17.15 -1.04
CA GLU A 450 12.53 -16.53 -1.62
C GLU A 450 12.38 -15.02 -1.85
N LEU A 451 11.19 -14.55 -2.25
CA LEU A 451 10.92 -13.13 -2.44
C LEU A 451 10.75 -12.37 -1.12
N ILE A 452 10.25 -13.04 -0.08
CA ILE A 452 10.15 -12.45 1.27
C ILE A 452 11.55 -12.22 1.85
N GLU A 453 12.49 -13.11 1.59
CA GLU A 453 13.90 -12.98 2.00
C GLU A 453 14.62 -11.79 1.32
N GLU A 454 14.11 -11.31 0.18
CA GLU A 454 14.66 -10.13 -0.50
C GLU A 454 14.14 -8.79 0.08
N LEU A 455 13.01 -8.79 0.81
CA LEU A 455 12.38 -7.56 1.32
C LEU A 455 13.30 -6.67 2.19
N PRO A 456 14.14 -7.22 3.09
CA PRO A 456 15.07 -6.39 3.87
C PRO A 456 16.13 -5.68 3.02
N GLY A 457 16.48 -6.26 1.87
CA GLY A 457 17.47 -5.73 0.93
C GLY A 457 16.96 -4.62 0.02
N LEU A 458 15.65 -4.40 -0.03
CA LEU A 458 15.07 -3.32 -0.84
C LEU A 458 15.49 -1.95 -0.33
N THR A 459 15.69 -1.01 -1.24
CA THR A 459 16.00 0.39 -0.93
C THR A 459 14.76 1.27 -1.08
N LYS A 460 14.88 2.56 -0.71
CA LYS A 460 13.79 3.53 -0.86
C LYS A 460 13.30 3.60 -2.32
N GLY A 461 12.00 3.54 -2.53
CA GLY A 461 11.39 3.55 -3.87
C GLY A 461 11.42 2.21 -4.60
N GLN A 462 11.82 1.13 -3.92
CA GLN A 462 11.74 -0.23 -4.46
C GLN A 462 10.63 -1.02 -3.78
N ALA A 463 9.95 -1.87 -4.53
CA ALA A 463 8.85 -2.67 -4.04
C ALA A 463 8.78 -4.05 -4.71
N LEU A 464 8.21 -5.01 -4.02
CA LEU A 464 7.70 -6.25 -4.57
C LEU A 464 6.21 -6.07 -4.86
N VAL A 465 5.79 -6.28 -6.08
CA VAL A 465 4.37 -6.27 -6.50
C VAL A 465 3.93 -7.70 -6.73
N ALA A 466 2.81 -8.09 -6.15
CA ALA A 466 2.25 -9.44 -6.24
C ALA A 466 0.72 -9.43 -6.21
N GLY A 467 0.12 -10.54 -6.57
CA GLY A 467 -1.33 -10.75 -6.49
C GLY A 467 -2.04 -10.69 -7.84
N VAL A 468 -3.35 -10.52 -7.79
CA VAL A 468 -4.23 -10.72 -8.96
C VAL A 468 -4.09 -9.66 -10.05
N ALA A 469 -3.61 -8.45 -9.72
CA ALA A 469 -3.47 -7.36 -10.69
C ALA A 469 -2.35 -7.58 -11.72
N ILE A 470 -1.45 -8.55 -11.48
CA ILE A 470 -0.39 -8.99 -12.37
C ILE A 470 -0.36 -10.52 -12.46
N ASN A 471 0.24 -11.07 -13.50
CA ASN A 471 0.27 -12.53 -13.68
C ASN A 471 1.33 -13.23 -12.81
N SER A 472 2.32 -12.50 -12.29
CA SER A 472 3.35 -13.06 -11.39
C SER A 472 4.05 -11.97 -10.60
N PRO A 473 4.56 -12.29 -9.40
CA PRO A 473 5.28 -11.33 -8.57
C PRO A 473 6.53 -10.77 -9.25
N VAL A 474 6.72 -9.45 -9.17
CA VAL A 474 7.86 -8.73 -9.74
C VAL A 474 8.45 -7.70 -8.78
N LEU A 475 9.76 -7.47 -8.88
CA LEU A 475 10.45 -6.38 -8.21
C LEU A 475 10.37 -5.12 -9.08
N VAL A 476 10.01 -4.00 -8.46
CA VAL A 476 9.71 -2.73 -9.13
C VAL A 476 10.52 -1.59 -8.53
N ARG A 477 11.05 -0.74 -9.39
CA ARG A 477 11.47 0.61 -9.06
C ARG A 477 10.29 1.54 -9.34
N VAL A 478 9.73 2.15 -8.30
CA VAL A 478 8.58 3.05 -8.39
C VAL A 478 8.93 4.24 -9.30
N ARG A 479 8.00 4.61 -10.22
CA ARG A 479 8.19 5.78 -11.09
C ARG A 479 8.18 7.08 -10.30
N GLU A 480 8.69 8.13 -10.87
CA GLU A 480 8.59 9.46 -10.29
C GLU A 480 7.14 9.95 -10.27
N ARG A 481 6.75 10.62 -9.19
CA ARG A 481 5.48 11.33 -9.09
C ARG A 481 5.50 12.55 -10.01
N LEU A 482 4.33 12.83 -10.58
CA LEU A 482 4.11 14.05 -11.36
C LEU A 482 3.76 15.25 -10.45
N THR A 483 3.19 14.95 -9.27
CA THR A 483 2.88 15.94 -8.23
C THR A 483 3.96 15.94 -7.15
N SER A 484 4.11 17.04 -6.44
CA SER A 484 5.04 17.18 -5.32
C SER A 484 4.71 16.18 -4.20
N HIS A 485 5.72 15.81 -3.40
CA HIS A 485 5.50 14.96 -2.23
C HIS A 485 5.30 15.80 -0.97
N GLY A 486 4.12 15.70 -0.33
CA GLY A 486 3.77 16.49 0.86
C GLY A 486 4.53 16.10 2.14
N GLY A 487 4.96 14.83 2.24
CA GLY A 487 5.65 14.28 3.41
C GLY A 487 7.18 14.50 3.42
N MET A 488 7.68 15.67 2.96
CA MET A 488 9.12 15.93 2.98
C MET A 488 9.63 16.13 4.40
N SER A 489 10.67 15.38 4.78
CA SER A 489 11.40 15.61 6.02
C SER A 489 12.06 16.99 5.99
N LYS A 490 11.83 17.82 7.01
CA LYS A 490 12.55 19.09 7.15
C LYS A 490 14.04 18.78 7.31
N ASN A 491 14.88 19.47 6.55
CA ASN A 491 16.33 19.42 6.74
C ASN A 491 16.68 20.27 7.98
N ALA A 492 16.69 19.64 9.15
CA ALA A 492 16.89 20.34 10.41
C ALA A 492 18.17 21.21 10.41
N PRO A 493 19.36 20.77 9.92
CA PRO A 493 20.54 21.62 9.81
C PRO A 493 20.31 22.88 8.98
N GLU A 494 19.63 22.78 7.83
CA GLU A 494 19.33 23.96 6.99
C GLU A 494 18.35 24.91 7.65
N GLU A 495 17.30 24.40 8.31
CA GLU A 495 16.34 25.22 9.06
C GLU A 495 17.02 25.93 10.25
N TRP A 496 17.91 25.25 10.98
CA TRP A 496 18.69 25.88 12.05
C TRP A 496 19.62 26.97 11.52
N GLN A 497 20.29 26.74 10.42
CA GLN A 497 21.17 27.74 9.77
C GLN A 497 20.35 28.95 9.29
N LYS A 498 19.20 28.70 8.65
CA LYS A 498 18.29 29.74 8.20
C LYS A 498 17.79 30.58 9.38
N TRP A 499 17.35 29.92 10.46
CA TRP A 499 16.92 30.62 11.68
C TRP A 499 18.04 31.46 12.29
N LEU A 500 19.23 30.91 12.41
CA LEU A 500 20.40 31.63 12.91
C LEU A 500 20.78 32.81 12.01
N SER A 501 20.65 32.69 10.70
CA SER A 501 20.95 33.77 9.76
C SER A 501 19.94 34.93 9.89
N LEU A 502 18.65 34.60 10.08
CA LEU A 502 17.58 35.59 10.27
C LEU A 502 17.66 36.32 11.60
N ASN A 503 18.16 35.65 12.65
CA ASN A 503 18.24 36.22 14.01
C ASN A 503 19.66 36.67 14.40
N ARG A 504 20.58 36.79 13.46
CA ARG A 504 21.94 37.33 13.73
C ARG A 504 21.97 38.81 14.08
N GLU A 505 20.90 39.56 13.82
CA GLU A 505 20.85 41.02 14.12
C GLU A 505 20.35 41.37 15.52
N GLU A 506 19.83 40.43 16.30
CA GLU A 506 19.46 40.62 17.71
C GLU A 506 20.55 40.05 18.65
N LYS A 507 21.73 40.69 18.71
CA LYS A 507 22.59 40.56 19.88
C LYS A 507 22.08 41.54 20.93
N PRO A 508 21.60 41.09 22.13
CA PRO A 508 21.40 41.99 23.23
C PRO A 508 22.75 42.56 23.63
N ALA A 509 22.83 43.89 23.66
CA ALA A 509 23.97 44.60 24.17
C ALA A 509 24.19 44.22 25.66
N GLY A 510 25.35 43.65 25.93
CA GLY A 510 26.06 43.75 27.21
C GLY A 510 25.46 43.04 28.43
N VAL A 511 25.89 41.82 28.69
CA VAL A 511 26.23 41.40 30.05
C VAL A 511 27.60 40.71 29.98
N GLY A 512 28.63 41.42 30.30
CA GLY A 512 29.99 40.89 30.45
C GLY A 512 30.03 40.03 31.73
N VAL A 513 30.06 38.72 31.55
CA VAL A 513 30.49 37.79 32.61
C VAL A 513 31.82 37.20 32.15
N GLY A 514 32.89 37.74 32.79
CA GLY A 514 34.23 37.21 32.60
C GLY A 514 34.35 35.78 33.11
N ILE A 515 34.46 34.86 32.21
CA ILE A 515 34.84 33.48 32.55
C ILE A 515 36.35 33.34 32.27
N LYS A 516 37.13 33.30 33.37
CA LYS A 516 38.54 32.89 33.31
C LYS A 516 38.67 31.52 32.73
N GLN A 517 39.36 31.41 31.60
CA GLN A 517 39.78 30.13 31.02
C GLN A 517 40.72 29.41 32.00
N LYS A 518 40.25 28.29 32.57
CA LYS A 518 41.10 27.26 33.16
C LYS A 518 41.37 26.22 32.06
N GLN A 519 42.60 26.24 31.55
CA GLN A 519 43.12 25.15 30.73
C GLN A 519 43.03 23.85 31.52
N LYS A 520 42.23 22.90 31.07
CA LYS A 520 42.32 21.50 31.44
C LYS A 520 43.09 20.77 30.35
N ARG A 521 44.30 20.31 30.69
CA ARG A 521 45.12 19.36 29.94
C ARG A 521 44.30 18.07 29.76
N LEU A 522 44.18 17.62 28.56
CA LEU A 522 43.72 16.28 28.19
C LEU A 522 44.81 15.25 28.56
N PHE A 523 44.47 14.34 29.41
CA PHE A 523 45.21 13.07 29.60
C PHE A 523 44.79 12.10 28.52
N TRP A 524 45.70 11.78 27.62
CA TRP A 524 45.80 10.52 26.90
C TRP A 524 47.28 10.36 26.54
N ASP A 525 47.99 9.61 27.39
CA ASP A 525 49.17 8.85 27.08
C ASP A 525 49.25 7.76 28.15
N GLU A 526 48.87 6.53 27.78
CA GLU A 526 49.46 5.23 27.97
C GLU A 526 48.50 4.17 27.44
#